data_6bc572666cd1622038bdcd84cc51ae51
#
_entry.id   6bc572666cd1622038bdcd84cc51ae51
#
_cell.length_a   1.000
_cell.length_b   1.000
_cell.length_c   1.000
_cell.angle_alpha   90.00
_cell.angle_beta   90.00
_cell.angle_gamma   90.00
#
_symmetry.space_group_name_H-M   'P 1'
#
loop_
_entity.id
_entity.type
_entity.pdbx_description
1 polymer ?
#
loop_
_entity_poly.entity_id
_entity_poly.type
_entity_poly.pdbx_seq_one_letter_code
_entity_poly.pdbx_strand_id
1 'polypeptide(L)'
;MIIEGTEICDWLTSRGVTCILSKYRVPNGNHYWDDSCRCHITPKIPRALQDAQRTIRLVRAQAQALHVDPHKIGVMGFSAGGYLVAQTSNIFAASYRPVDAIDEVSSRPDFAVAAYPGHLCRAGATLDPTIHVTKQTPPTFLLQAWDDPVDEICNSTVYARALDAAGVPAEVHLFAKGGHAFGLRRTAHPVAIWPSLVENWLKDTGIL
;
A
#
# COMPACT_ATOMS: atom_id res chain seq x y z
N MET A 1 3.20 2.81 -17.01
CA MET A 1 3.02 2.14 -15.68
C MET A 1 3.53 0.69 -15.77
N ILE A 2 4.82 0.53 -16.07
CA ILE A 2 5.41 -0.80 -16.30
C ILE A 2 6.07 -1.31 -14.99
N ILE A 3 6.91 -0.47 -14.36
CA ILE A 3 7.79 -0.85 -13.24
C ILE A 3 7.02 -1.27 -11.98
N GLU A 4 6.00 -0.53 -11.61
CA GLU A 4 5.21 -0.72 -10.37
C GLU A 4 3.83 -1.31 -10.66
N GLY A 5 3.61 -1.79 -11.86
CA GLY A 5 2.36 -2.36 -12.32
C GLY A 5 2.54 -3.73 -12.94
N THR A 6 2.66 -3.78 -14.28
CA THR A 6 2.72 -5.06 -15.01
C THR A 6 3.90 -5.93 -14.62
N GLU A 7 5.10 -5.38 -14.40
CA GLU A 7 6.25 -6.16 -13.95
C GLU A 7 6.03 -6.80 -12.57
N ILE A 8 5.37 -6.09 -11.67
CA ILE A 8 5.00 -6.64 -10.35
C ILE A 8 3.96 -7.75 -10.50
N CYS A 9 2.97 -7.57 -11.36
CA CYS A 9 1.99 -8.62 -11.64
C CYS A 9 2.64 -9.86 -12.25
N ASP A 10 3.57 -9.69 -13.18
CA ASP A 10 4.32 -10.80 -13.79
C ASP A 10 5.15 -11.56 -12.74
N TRP A 11 5.77 -10.83 -11.81
CA TRP A 11 6.49 -11.43 -10.70
C TRP A 11 5.55 -12.20 -9.76
N LEU A 12 4.45 -11.60 -9.31
CA LEU A 12 3.48 -12.23 -8.41
C LEU A 12 2.86 -13.48 -9.03
N THR A 13 2.45 -13.41 -10.29
CA THR A 13 1.86 -14.56 -10.99
C THR A 13 2.84 -15.69 -11.18
N SER A 14 4.13 -15.39 -11.37
CA SER A 14 5.18 -16.43 -11.40
C SER A 14 5.37 -17.15 -10.05
N ARG A 15 4.79 -16.62 -8.97
CA ARG A 15 4.77 -17.20 -7.61
C ARG A 15 3.42 -17.82 -7.24
N GLY A 16 2.49 -17.92 -8.20
CA GLY A 16 1.16 -18.47 -7.95
C GLY A 16 0.17 -17.50 -7.31
N VAL A 17 0.50 -16.21 -7.24
CA VAL A 17 -0.39 -15.17 -6.72
C VAL A 17 -1.17 -14.55 -7.87
N THR A 18 -2.49 -14.59 -7.81
CA THR A 18 -3.33 -13.83 -8.75
C THR A 18 -3.13 -12.35 -8.55
N CYS A 19 -2.76 -11.63 -9.61
CA CYS A 19 -2.55 -10.19 -9.55
C CYS A 19 -3.63 -9.44 -10.31
N ILE A 20 -4.20 -8.44 -9.66
CA ILE A 20 -5.19 -7.53 -10.25
C ILE A 20 -4.64 -6.12 -10.19
N LEU A 21 -4.29 -5.58 -11.35
CA LEU A 21 -3.78 -4.22 -11.46
C LEU A 21 -4.95 -3.23 -11.42
N SER A 22 -5.12 -2.56 -10.29
CA SER A 22 -6.17 -1.56 -10.10
C SER A 22 -5.78 -0.23 -10.73
N LYS A 23 -6.58 0.22 -11.69
CA LYS A 23 -6.47 1.57 -12.26
C LYS A 23 -7.41 2.50 -11.50
N TYR A 24 -6.89 3.20 -10.52
CA TYR A 24 -7.67 4.12 -9.71
C TYR A 24 -7.58 5.56 -10.22
N ARG A 25 -8.57 6.36 -9.90
CA ARG A 25 -8.64 7.77 -10.28
C ARG A 25 -7.62 8.59 -9.50
N VAL A 26 -6.83 9.37 -10.24
CA VAL A 26 -5.80 10.26 -9.69
C VAL A 26 -6.18 11.72 -9.91
N PRO A 27 -5.60 12.69 -9.15
CA PRO A 27 -5.81 14.11 -9.39
C PRO A 27 -5.34 14.49 -10.80
N ASN A 28 -6.15 15.23 -11.53
CA ASN A 28 -5.75 15.82 -12.79
C ASN A 28 -4.83 17.01 -12.55
N GLY A 29 -3.55 16.76 -12.22
CA GLY A 29 -2.53 17.80 -12.20
C GLY A 29 -2.67 18.91 -11.16
N ASN A 30 -3.54 18.76 -10.18
CA ASN A 30 -3.77 19.75 -9.11
C ASN A 30 -2.77 19.61 -7.96
N HIS A 31 -1.53 19.24 -8.25
CA HIS A 31 -0.45 19.41 -7.31
C HIS A 31 -0.01 20.86 -7.34
N TYR A 32 -0.08 21.53 -6.23
CA TYR A 32 0.53 22.85 -6.09
C TYR A 32 1.36 22.91 -4.81
N TRP A 33 2.40 23.71 -4.88
CA TRP A 33 3.17 24.06 -3.71
C TRP A 33 2.42 25.14 -2.93
N ASP A 34 2.21 24.91 -1.63
CA ASP A 34 1.62 25.91 -0.73
C ASP A 34 2.73 26.50 0.15
N ASP A 35 3.00 27.78 -0.03
CA ASP A 35 4.05 28.49 0.70
C ASP A 35 3.72 28.66 2.19
N SER A 36 2.46 28.65 2.57
CA SER A 36 2.03 28.82 3.96
C SER A 36 2.40 27.62 4.82
N CYS A 37 2.27 26.39 4.31
CA CYS A 37 2.70 25.18 4.98
C CYS A 37 4.07 24.68 4.52
N ARG A 38 4.64 25.29 3.47
CA ARG A 38 5.85 24.84 2.78
C ARG A 38 5.77 23.35 2.40
N CYS A 39 4.66 22.96 1.85
CA CYS A 39 4.36 21.58 1.51
C CYS A 39 3.66 21.47 0.15
N HIS A 40 3.76 20.29 -0.45
CA HIS A 40 2.92 19.96 -1.58
C HIS A 40 1.49 19.66 -1.10
N ILE A 41 0.53 20.45 -1.55
CA ILE A 41 -0.88 20.14 -1.42
C ILE A 41 -1.25 19.20 -2.55
N THR A 42 -1.48 17.97 -2.21
CA THR A 42 -2.24 17.05 -3.05
C THR A 42 -3.66 17.10 -2.55
N PRO A 43 -4.64 17.56 -3.33
CA PRO A 43 -6.03 17.51 -2.92
C PRO A 43 -6.34 16.08 -2.48
N LYS A 44 -6.85 15.91 -1.27
CA LYS A 44 -7.29 14.59 -0.80
C LYS A 44 -8.32 14.09 -1.78
N ILE A 45 -7.96 13.05 -2.54
CA ILE A 45 -8.87 12.47 -3.50
C ILE A 45 -9.50 11.26 -2.85
N PRO A 46 -10.71 11.42 -2.33
CA PRO A 46 -11.46 10.28 -1.82
C PRO A 46 -11.70 9.23 -2.92
N ARG A 47 -11.62 9.63 -4.18
CA ARG A 47 -11.84 8.76 -5.34
C ARG A 47 -10.84 7.62 -5.45
N ALA A 48 -9.56 7.84 -5.14
CA ALA A 48 -8.56 6.75 -5.14
C ALA A 48 -8.92 5.67 -4.10
N LEU A 49 -9.27 6.11 -2.87
CA LEU A 49 -9.71 5.20 -1.82
C LEU A 49 -11.02 4.49 -2.19
N GLN A 50 -11.99 5.22 -2.78
CA GLN A 50 -13.24 4.65 -3.27
C GLN A 50 -12.99 3.54 -4.28
N ASP A 51 -12.12 3.78 -5.25
CA ASP A 51 -11.77 2.82 -6.29
C ASP A 51 -11.06 1.59 -5.71
N ALA A 52 -10.13 1.78 -4.77
CA ALA A 52 -9.45 0.69 -4.10
C ALA A 52 -10.41 -0.15 -3.24
N GLN A 53 -11.27 0.48 -2.43
CA GLN A 53 -12.30 -0.22 -1.66
C GLN A 53 -13.24 -1.01 -2.56
N ARG A 54 -13.70 -0.41 -3.66
CA ARG A 54 -14.58 -1.09 -4.61
C ARG A 54 -13.88 -2.26 -5.30
N THR A 55 -12.60 -2.10 -5.66
CA THR A 55 -11.81 -3.18 -6.26
C THR A 55 -11.71 -4.38 -5.33
N ILE A 56 -11.38 -4.19 -4.05
CA ILE A 56 -11.30 -5.29 -3.07
C ILE A 56 -12.64 -5.99 -2.92
N ARG A 57 -13.74 -5.23 -2.83
CA ARG A 57 -15.10 -5.80 -2.75
C ARG A 57 -15.45 -6.63 -3.95
N LEU A 58 -15.16 -6.13 -5.16
CA LEU A 58 -15.38 -6.86 -6.42
C LEU A 58 -14.60 -8.17 -6.45
N VAL A 59 -13.31 -8.13 -6.11
CA VAL A 59 -12.46 -9.33 -6.08
C VAL A 59 -12.99 -10.34 -5.06
N ARG A 60 -13.32 -9.89 -3.86
CA ARG A 60 -13.85 -10.76 -2.80
C ARG A 60 -15.21 -11.36 -3.15
N ALA A 61 -16.10 -10.57 -3.73
CA ALA A 61 -17.40 -11.07 -4.19
C ALA A 61 -17.28 -12.07 -5.35
N GLN A 62 -16.25 -11.96 -6.16
CA GLN A 62 -16.00 -12.83 -7.31
C GLN A 62 -14.91 -13.89 -7.04
N ALA A 63 -14.52 -14.10 -5.79
CA ALA A 63 -13.40 -14.95 -5.42
C ALA A 63 -13.51 -16.36 -5.99
N GLN A 64 -14.70 -16.97 -5.97
CA GLN A 64 -14.97 -18.29 -6.55
C GLN A 64 -14.71 -18.29 -8.07
N ALA A 65 -15.22 -17.30 -8.79
CA ALA A 65 -15.06 -17.20 -10.25
C ALA A 65 -13.60 -16.91 -10.65
N LEU A 66 -12.86 -16.21 -9.79
CA LEU A 66 -11.45 -15.89 -9.97
C LEU A 66 -10.51 -17.00 -9.44
N HIS A 67 -11.05 -18.06 -8.84
CA HIS A 67 -10.27 -19.14 -8.21
C HIS A 67 -9.28 -18.62 -7.15
N VAL A 68 -9.70 -17.64 -6.35
CA VAL A 68 -8.90 -17.09 -5.24
C VAL A 68 -9.59 -17.31 -3.90
N ASP A 69 -8.80 -17.35 -2.83
CA ASP A 69 -9.35 -17.42 -1.47
C ASP A 69 -9.86 -16.02 -1.05
N PRO A 70 -11.15 -15.86 -0.69
CA PRO A 70 -11.70 -14.57 -0.24
C PRO A 70 -11.09 -14.04 1.07
N HIS A 71 -10.34 -14.88 1.79
CA HIS A 71 -9.64 -14.53 3.03
C HIS A 71 -8.14 -14.29 2.83
N LYS A 72 -7.66 -14.31 1.59
CA LYS A 72 -6.26 -14.06 1.21
C LYS A 72 -6.15 -12.95 0.14
N ILE A 73 -6.92 -11.89 0.27
CA ILE A 73 -6.92 -10.75 -0.65
C ILE A 73 -6.11 -9.62 -0.04
N GLY A 74 -4.94 -9.35 -0.61
CA GLY A 74 -4.05 -8.29 -0.17
C GLY A 74 -4.04 -7.06 -1.05
N VAL A 75 -3.39 -6.03 -0.57
CA VAL A 75 -3.10 -4.81 -1.31
C VAL A 75 -1.60 -4.56 -1.34
N MET A 76 -1.09 -4.18 -2.50
CA MET A 76 0.30 -3.78 -2.69
C MET A 76 0.35 -2.46 -3.43
N GLY A 77 1.20 -1.55 -2.98
CA GLY A 77 1.34 -0.24 -3.61
C GLY A 77 2.67 0.43 -3.33
N PHE A 78 3.02 1.35 -4.20
CA PHE A 78 4.32 2.02 -4.29
C PHE A 78 4.14 3.53 -4.23
N SER A 79 5.01 4.26 -3.53
CA SER A 79 4.98 5.72 -3.46
C SER A 79 3.59 6.24 -3.04
N ALA A 80 2.90 7.03 -3.86
CA ALA A 80 1.51 7.42 -3.62
C ALA A 80 0.56 6.21 -3.51
N GLY A 81 0.84 5.10 -4.21
CA GLY A 81 0.13 3.83 -4.04
C GLY A 81 0.38 3.20 -2.67
N GLY A 82 1.56 3.37 -2.09
CA GLY A 82 1.88 2.97 -0.71
C GLY A 82 1.05 3.75 0.32
N TYR A 83 0.80 5.04 0.09
CA TYR A 83 -0.16 5.80 0.88
C TYR A 83 -1.58 5.24 0.76
N LEU A 84 -2.01 4.91 -0.46
CA LEU A 84 -3.32 4.30 -0.69
C LEU A 84 -3.44 2.93 -0.01
N VAL A 85 -2.36 2.14 0.07
CA VAL A 85 -2.30 0.91 0.87
C VAL A 85 -2.59 1.22 2.34
N ALA A 86 -1.94 2.22 2.93
CA ALA A 86 -2.20 2.61 4.31
C ALA A 86 -3.66 3.08 4.51
N GLN A 87 -4.21 3.88 3.58
CA GLN A 87 -5.62 4.27 3.65
C GLN A 87 -6.56 3.06 3.61
N THR A 88 -6.36 2.15 2.67
CA THR A 88 -7.21 0.96 2.46
C THR A 88 -7.12 0.00 3.64
N SER A 89 -5.95 -0.07 4.28
CA SER A 89 -5.68 -0.92 5.44
C SER A 89 -6.23 -0.38 6.76
N ASN A 90 -6.69 0.87 6.80
CA ASN A 90 -7.13 1.53 8.04
C ASN A 90 -8.50 2.21 7.93
N ILE A 91 -9.07 2.32 6.75
CA ILE A 91 -10.38 2.95 6.51
C ILE A 91 -11.30 1.91 5.87
N PHE A 92 -12.09 1.23 6.70
CA PHE A 92 -12.96 0.13 6.25
C PHE A 92 -14.39 0.59 5.96
N ALA A 93 -14.84 1.68 6.59
CA ALA A 93 -16.12 2.29 6.25
C ALA A 93 -16.13 2.72 4.77
N ALA A 94 -17.22 2.48 4.07
CA ALA A 94 -17.33 2.90 2.68
C ALA A 94 -17.12 4.41 2.54
N SER A 95 -16.15 4.81 1.72
CA SER A 95 -15.87 6.22 1.42
C SER A 95 -16.75 6.76 0.28
N TYR A 96 -17.73 5.98 -0.15
CA TYR A 96 -18.70 6.31 -1.19
C TYR A 96 -20.07 5.73 -0.85
N ARG A 97 -21.13 6.24 -1.52
CA ARG A 97 -22.48 5.71 -1.39
C ARG A 97 -22.54 4.33 -2.07
N PRO A 98 -23.02 3.27 -1.38
CA PRO A 98 -23.19 1.96 -1.98
C PRO A 98 -24.01 2.00 -3.27
N VAL A 99 -23.60 1.21 -4.26
CA VAL A 99 -24.20 1.15 -5.60
C VAL A 99 -25.00 -0.13 -5.80
N ASP A 100 -24.51 -1.25 -5.23
CA ASP A 100 -25.12 -2.57 -5.36
C ASP A 100 -24.72 -3.47 -4.15
N ALA A 101 -25.19 -4.71 -4.15
CA ALA A 101 -24.95 -5.68 -3.08
C ALA A 101 -23.46 -6.02 -2.86
N ILE A 102 -22.60 -5.79 -3.85
CA ILE A 102 -21.15 -6.00 -3.69
C ILE A 102 -20.55 -5.03 -2.65
N ASP A 103 -21.18 -3.89 -2.46
CA ASP A 103 -20.72 -2.90 -1.49
C ASP A 103 -21.00 -3.25 -0.03
N GLU A 104 -21.76 -4.31 0.21
CA GLU A 104 -21.95 -4.94 1.53
C GLU A 104 -20.77 -5.85 1.91
N VAL A 105 -19.99 -6.29 0.92
CA VAL A 105 -18.80 -7.12 1.14
C VAL A 105 -17.66 -6.28 1.75
N SER A 106 -16.87 -6.89 2.63
CA SER A 106 -15.74 -6.20 3.28
C SER A 106 -14.71 -5.69 2.27
N SER A 107 -14.31 -4.43 2.41
CA SER A 107 -13.17 -3.84 1.69
C SER A 107 -11.86 -3.95 2.45
N ARG A 108 -11.84 -4.58 3.64
CA ARG A 108 -10.61 -4.75 4.42
C ARG A 108 -9.69 -5.73 3.70
N PRO A 109 -8.44 -5.37 3.39
CA PRO A 109 -7.46 -6.32 2.87
C PRO A 109 -7.04 -7.30 3.97
N ASP A 110 -6.62 -8.51 3.59
CA ASP A 110 -6.18 -9.54 4.54
C ASP A 110 -4.69 -9.43 4.84
N PHE A 111 -3.93 -8.80 3.96
CA PHE A 111 -2.54 -8.39 4.15
C PHE A 111 -2.21 -7.15 3.31
N ALA A 112 -1.11 -6.47 3.65
CA ALA A 112 -0.72 -5.23 2.99
C ALA A 112 0.79 -5.15 2.75
N VAL A 113 1.19 -4.65 1.57
CA VAL A 113 2.59 -4.36 1.24
C VAL A 113 2.70 -2.91 0.78
N ALA A 114 3.38 -2.07 1.56
CA ALA A 114 3.62 -0.67 1.23
C ALA A 114 5.12 -0.43 0.96
N ALA A 115 5.43 -0.17 -0.31
CA ALA A 115 6.78 0.10 -0.76
C ALA A 115 7.01 1.61 -0.90
N TYR A 116 8.05 2.11 -0.24
CA TYR A 116 8.43 3.54 -0.20
C TYR A 116 7.20 4.46 -0.17
N PRO A 117 6.31 4.28 0.83
CA PRO A 117 5.06 5.03 0.89
C PRO A 117 5.32 6.51 1.08
N GLY A 118 4.61 7.35 0.32
CA GLY A 118 4.60 8.79 0.52
C GLY A 118 3.51 9.26 1.47
N HIS A 119 3.49 10.56 1.76
CA HIS A 119 2.38 11.29 2.41
C HIS A 119 1.92 10.79 3.79
N LEU A 120 2.62 9.86 4.44
CA LEU A 120 2.27 9.36 5.76
C LEU A 120 2.84 10.21 6.91
N CYS A 121 4.02 10.80 6.70
CA CYS A 121 4.69 11.62 7.69
C CYS A 121 4.18 13.08 7.65
N ARG A 122 3.89 13.63 8.83
CA ARG A 122 3.50 15.01 9.02
C ARG A 122 4.51 15.73 9.92
N ALA A 123 4.33 17.04 10.11
CA ALA A 123 5.18 17.86 10.97
C ALA A 123 5.38 17.20 12.34
N GLY A 124 6.61 17.30 12.86
CA GLY A 124 6.98 16.66 14.13
C GLY A 124 7.09 15.13 14.07
N ALA A 125 7.31 14.57 12.88
CA ALA A 125 7.39 13.13 12.65
C ALA A 125 6.18 12.36 13.21
N THR A 126 4.98 12.88 12.92
CA THR A 126 3.71 12.26 13.30
C THR A 126 3.05 11.58 12.11
N LEU A 127 2.26 10.53 12.36
CA LEU A 127 1.48 9.89 11.31
C LEU A 127 0.35 10.82 10.83
N ASP A 128 0.00 10.73 9.56
CA ASP A 128 -1.18 11.40 8.99
C ASP A 128 -2.40 11.15 9.89
N PRO A 129 -3.05 12.21 10.41
CA PRO A 129 -4.16 12.09 11.35
C PRO A 129 -5.39 11.39 10.75
N THR A 130 -5.44 11.17 9.46
CA THR A 130 -6.53 10.41 8.81
C THR A 130 -6.28 8.90 8.82
N ILE A 131 -5.08 8.46 9.16
CA ILE A 131 -4.71 7.04 9.23
C ILE A 131 -4.79 6.58 10.70
N HIS A 132 -5.85 5.86 11.02
CA HIS A 132 -6.09 5.34 12.36
C HIS A 132 -5.76 3.85 12.42
N VAL A 133 -4.52 3.54 12.81
CA VAL A 133 -4.07 2.15 12.97
C VAL A 133 -4.75 1.53 14.19
N THR A 134 -5.35 0.36 14.00
CA THR A 134 -6.06 -0.39 15.04
C THR A 134 -5.71 -1.87 14.95
N LYS A 135 -6.15 -2.69 15.89
CA LYS A 135 -6.01 -4.17 15.83
C LYS A 135 -6.69 -4.81 14.60
N GLN A 136 -7.55 -4.06 13.89
CA GLN A 136 -8.19 -4.53 12.66
C GLN A 136 -7.33 -4.28 11.43
N THR A 137 -6.29 -3.45 11.53
CA THR A 137 -5.31 -3.23 10.45
C THR A 137 -4.67 -4.57 10.08
N PRO A 138 -4.57 -4.93 8.80
CA PRO A 138 -4.00 -6.22 8.40
C PRO A 138 -2.50 -6.30 8.68
N PRO A 139 -1.93 -7.52 8.78
CA PRO A 139 -0.48 -7.70 8.76
C PRO A 139 0.14 -6.93 7.61
N THR A 140 1.22 -6.20 7.89
CA THR A 140 1.76 -5.23 6.94
C THR A 140 3.26 -5.41 6.73
N PHE A 141 3.68 -5.45 5.47
CA PHE A 141 5.08 -5.40 5.06
C PHE A 141 5.43 -3.99 4.59
N LEU A 142 6.50 -3.41 5.13
CA LEU A 142 7.00 -2.08 4.77
C LEU A 142 8.42 -2.16 4.24
N LEU A 143 8.71 -1.44 3.18
CA LEU A 143 10.09 -1.28 2.71
C LEU A 143 10.34 0.13 2.17
N GLN A 144 11.54 0.67 2.44
CA GLN A 144 11.98 1.97 1.94
C GLN A 144 13.50 2.08 1.97
N ALA A 145 14.06 3.00 1.18
CA ALA A 145 15.46 3.36 1.24
C ALA A 145 15.67 4.68 2.02
N TRP A 146 16.77 4.79 2.79
CA TRP A 146 17.15 6.01 3.52
C TRP A 146 17.55 7.15 2.60
N ASP A 147 18.06 6.83 1.42
CA ASP A 147 18.49 7.79 0.39
C ASP A 147 17.39 8.12 -0.63
N ASP A 148 16.13 7.83 -0.29
CA ASP A 148 14.98 8.19 -1.13
C ASP A 148 14.86 9.72 -1.23
N PRO A 149 15.02 10.32 -2.43
CA PRO A 149 15.02 11.77 -2.60
C PRO A 149 13.60 12.36 -2.76
N VAL A 150 12.57 11.50 -2.82
CA VAL A 150 11.17 11.90 -3.09
C VAL A 150 10.32 11.77 -1.83
N ASP A 151 10.34 10.58 -1.22
CA ASP A 151 9.56 10.28 -0.03
C ASP A 151 10.50 9.99 1.15
N GLU A 152 10.50 10.86 2.14
CA GLU A 152 11.38 10.72 3.31
C GLU A 152 11.10 9.43 4.08
N ILE A 153 12.15 8.84 4.64
CA ILE A 153 12.10 7.63 5.47
C ILE A 153 11.12 7.74 6.64
N CYS A 154 10.80 8.97 7.04
CA CYS A 154 9.81 9.27 8.06
C CYS A 154 8.46 8.60 7.76
N ASN A 155 8.04 8.52 6.50
CA ASN A 155 6.79 7.90 6.10
C ASN A 155 6.68 6.45 6.58
N SER A 156 7.69 5.64 6.34
CA SER A 156 7.73 4.24 6.79
C SER A 156 7.89 4.12 8.30
N THR A 157 8.73 4.97 8.92
CA THR A 157 9.01 4.85 10.35
C THR A 157 7.84 5.25 11.24
N VAL A 158 7.07 6.31 10.89
CA VAL A 158 5.89 6.69 11.67
C VAL A 158 4.77 5.65 11.53
N TYR A 159 4.63 5.05 10.35
CA TYR A 159 3.62 4.02 10.13
C TYR A 159 3.99 2.72 10.85
N ALA A 160 5.25 2.28 10.78
CA ALA A 160 5.75 1.12 11.50
C ALA A 160 5.52 1.25 13.02
N ARG A 161 5.81 2.43 13.59
CA ARG A 161 5.56 2.71 15.02
C ARG A 161 4.07 2.65 15.37
N ALA A 162 3.20 3.12 14.49
CA ALA A 162 1.76 3.04 14.71
C ALA A 162 1.24 1.59 14.65
N LEU A 163 1.77 0.77 13.74
CA LEU A 163 1.47 -0.66 13.66
C LEU A 163 1.88 -1.37 14.94
N ASP A 164 3.11 -1.15 15.42
CA ASP A 164 3.63 -1.70 16.69
C ASP A 164 2.75 -1.29 17.89
N ALA A 165 2.47 0.00 18.01
CA ALA A 165 1.64 0.53 19.11
C ALA A 165 0.22 -0.06 19.12
N ALA A 166 -0.32 -0.46 17.96
CA ALA A 166 -1.62 -1.12 17.84
C ALA A 166 -1.55 -2.66 18.00
N GLY A 167 -0.35 -3.23 18.10
CA GLY A 167 -0.11 -4.67 18.16
C GLY A 167 -0.41 -5.38 16.83
N VAL A 168 -0.22 -4.69 15.70
CA VAL A 168 -0.39 -5.25 14.36
C VAL A 168 0.91 -5.92 13.93
N PRO A 169 0.91 -7.18 13.49
CA PRO A 169 2.11 -7.82 12.95
C PRO A 169 2.66 -7.04 11.75
N ALA A 170 3.91 -6.67 11.80
CA ALA A 170 4.55 -5.94 10.72
C ALA A 170 5.99 -6.41 10.48
N GLU A 171 6.39 -6.48 9.23
CA GLU A 171 7.77 -6.67 8.83
C GLU A 171 8.27 -5.40 8.13
N VAL A 172 9.45 -4.88 8.54
CA VAL A 172 9.93 -3.57 8.09
C VAL A 172 11.38 -3.67 7.63
N HIS A 173 11.64 -3.29 6.39
CA HIS A 173 12.97 -3.27 5.80
C HIS A 173 13.36 -1.84 5.37
N LEU A 174 14.34 -1.28 6.05
CA LEU A 174 14.89 0.03 5.73
C LEU A 174 16.31 -0.14 5.19
N PHE A 175 16.49 0.10 3.90
CA PHE A 175 17.75 -0.06 3.20
C PHE A 175 18.54 1.25 3.22
N ALA A 176 19.85 1.17 3.38
CA ALA A 176 20.69 2.37 3.38
C ALA A 176 20.68 3.09 2.02
N LYS A 177 20.57 2.31 0.93
CA LYS A 177 20.55 2.81 -0.45
C LYS A 177 19.52 2.07 -1.28
N GLY A 178 18.89 2.80 -2.20
CA GLY A 178 17.89 2.29 -3.14
C GLY A 178 17.22 3.40 -3.94
N GLY A 179 17.24 4.63 -3.42
CA GLY A 179 16.52 5.76 -4.01
C GLY A 179 15.01 5.56 -3.98
N HIS A 180 14.32 6.12 -4.97
CA HIS A 180 12.87 6.03 -5.15
C HIS A 180 12.53 5.21 -6.40
N ALA A 181 11.33 4.62 -6.44
CA ALA A 181 10.79 3.90 -7.61
C ALA A 181 11.71 2.78 -8.14
N PHE A 182 12.37 2.06 -7.24
CA PHE A 182 13.31 1.00 -7.66
C PHE A 182 12.58 -0.22 -8.27
N GLY A 183 11.32 -0.49 -7.95
CA GLY A 183 10.56 -1.61 -8.50
C GLY A 183 11.35 -2.92 -8.45
N LEU A 184 11.32 -3.71 -9.53
CA LEU A 184 12.11 -4.94 -9.69
C LEU A 184 13.47 -4.70 -10.39
N ARG A 185 13.95 -3.45 -10.42
CA ARG A 185 15.21 -3.12 -11.10
C ARG A 185 16.39 -3.77 -10.41
N ARG A 186 17.26 -4.39 -11.21
CA ARG A 186 18.52 -4.93 -10.71
C ARG A 186 19.45 -3.79 -10.31
N THR A 187 19.96 -3.87 -9.11
CA THR A 187 20.95 -2.94 -8.56
C THR A 187 21.98 -3.73 -7.75
N ALA A 188 23.17 -3.16 -7.57
CA ALA A 188 24.19 -3.73 -6.69
C ALA A 188 23.88 -3.50 -5.19
N HIS A 189 22.84 -2.73 -4.87
CA HIS A 189 22.46 -2.43 -3.50
C HIS A 189 21.59 -3.54 -2.88
N PRO A 190 21.64 -3.74 -1.56
CA PRO A 190 20.84 -4.76 -0.86
C PRO A 190 19.34 -4.64 -1.10
N VAL A 191 18.83 -3.46 -1.47
CA VAL A 191 17.41 -3.28 -1.80
C VAL A 191 16.92 -4.23 -2.89
N ALA A 192 17.79 -4.72 -3.78
CA ALA A 192 17.44 -5.67 -4.85
C ALA A 192 16.86 -7.01 -4.33
N ILE A 193 17.06 -7.35 -3.05
CA ILE A 193 16.52 -8.59 -2.46
C ILE A 193 15.07 -8.48 -1.98
N TRP A 194 14.48 -7.29 -2.01
CA TRP A 194 13.14 -7.06 -1.44
C TRP A 194 12.05 -8.01 -1.96
N PRO A 195 12.04 -8.47 -3.24
CA PRO A 195 11.01 -9.40 -3.70
C PRO A 195 11.08 -10.73 -2.95
N SER A 196 12.29 -11.23 -2.66
CA SER A 196 12.47 -12.45 -1.88
C SER A 196 12.04 -12.29 -0.42
N LEU A 197 12.21 -11.09 0.15
CA LEU A 197 11.75 -10.80 1.50
C LEU A 197 10.23 -10.82 1.58
N VAL A 198 9.54 -10.17 0.63
CA VAL A 198 8.08 -10.22 0.54
C VAL A 198 7.58 -11.65 0.33
N GLU A 199 8.22 -12.42 -0.56
CA GLU A 199 7.84 -13.82 -0.80
C GLU A 199 7.95 -14.67 0.47
N ASN A 200 9.04 -14.54 1.23
CA ASN A 200 9.23 -15.23 2.49
C ASN A 200 8.17 -14.83 3.52
N TRP A 201 7.94 -13.53 3.67
CA TRP A 201 6.92 -13.01 4.58
C TRP A 201 5.51 -13.52 4.22
N LEU A 202 5.14 -13.60 2.94
CA LEU A 202 3.87 -14.16 2.50
C LEU A 202 3.74 -15.66 2.86
N LYS A 203 4.85 -16.43 2.83
CA LYS A 203 4.88 -17.81 3.29
C LYS A 203 4.74 -17.91 4.81
N ASP A 204 5.47 -17.10 5.55
CA ASP A 204 5.45 -17.10 7.02
C ASP A 204 4.07 -16.68 7.58
N THR A 205 3.36 -15.83 6.85
CA THR A 205 1.99 -15.41 7.20
C THR A 205 0.90 -16.36 6.69
N GLY A 206 1.26 -17.42 5.98
CA GLY A 206 0.32 -18.41 5.44
C GLY A 206 -0.52 -17.91 4.24
N ILE A 207 -0.08 -16.86 3.59
CA ILE A 207 -0.72 -16.33 2.37
C ILE A 207 -0.32 -17.18 1.15
N LEU A 208 0.96 -17.56 1.06
CA LEU A 208 1.51 -18.49 0.07
C LEU A 208 1.63 -19.89 0.65
#